data_54951ebbb45a38d43dd1cb99134d9d83
#
_entry.id   54951ebbb45a38d43dd1cb99134d9d83
#
_cell.length_a   1.000
_cell.length_b   1.000
_cell.length_c   1.000
_cell.angle_alpha   90.00
_cell.angle_beta   90.00
_cell.angle_gamma   90.00
#
_symmetry.space_group_name_H-M   'P 1'
#
loop_
_entity.id
_entity.type
_entity.pdbx_description
1 polymer ?
#
loop_
_entity_poly.entity_id
_entity_poly.type
_entity_poly.pdbx_seq_one_letter_code
_entity_poly.pdbx_strand_id
1 'polypeptide(L)'
;PIQVLPTLLAGLHRRFNLTDEDVAMFNSSHWGSNHHIFVLEEISRKTGLNPDDMIMKPCASTSASALAAKLTDRSKLHPRQGQSKLQHCCSGKHFSLMLLQRELTGKPDGYQLKDSPVQQQIINFISMLSQTPTFKIGLGIDGCGVPVFALPLRSIAMSYAKLMDPFSLSNELRET
;
A
#
# COMPACT_ATOMS: atom_id res chain seq x y z
N PRO A 1 5.33 -4.81 -4.07
CA PRO A 1 4.41 -5.44 -5.02
C PRO A 1 3.61 -6.60 -4.42
N ILE A 2 4.25 -7.61 -3.77
CA ILE A 2 3.55 -8.80 -3.27
C ILE A 2 2.39 -8.47 -2.32
N GLN A 3 2.51 -7.43 -1.50
CA GLN A 3 1.44 -7.01 -0.57
C GLN A 3 0.19 -6.46 -1.29
N VAL A 4 0.30 -6.05 -2.55
CA VAL A 4 -0.81 -5.53 -3.35
C VAL A 4 -1.50 -6.61 -4.17
N LEU A 5 -0.83 -7.75 -4.43
CA LEU A 5 -1.38 -8.84 -5.23
C LEU A 5 -2.77 -9.30 -4.79
N PRO A 6 -3.05 -9.51 -3.48
CA PRO A 6 -4.39 -9.92 -3.07
C PRO A 6 -5.48 -8.93 -3.47
N THR A 7 -5.19 -7.62 -3.45
CA THR A 7 -6.12 -6.57 -3.88
C THR A 7 -6.41 -6.65 -5.38
N LEU A 8 -5.37 -6.92 -6.18
CA LEU A 8 -5.49 -7.07 -7.64
C LEU A 8 -6.24 -8.34 -8.02
N LEU A 9 -5.91 -9.48 -7.37
CA LEU A 9 -6.59 -10.77 -7.59
C LEU A 9 -8.05 -10.75 -7.18
N ALA A 10 -8.42 -9.97 -6.17
CA ALA A 10 -9.82 -9.72 -5.83
C ALA A 10 -10.55 -8.84 -6.86
N GLY A 11 -9.89 -8.44 -7.96
CA GLY A 11 -10.46 -7.63 -9.03
C GLY A 11 -10.81 -6.20 -8.63
N LEU A 12 -10.34 -5.73 -7.45
CA LEU A 12 -10.75 -4.45 -6.90
C LEU A 12 -10.26 -3.26 -7.75
N HIS A 13 -9.13 -3.38 -8.43
CA HIS A 13 -8.65 -2.37 -9.38
C HIS A 13 -9.64 -2.17 -10.54
N ARG A 14 -10.22 -3.25 -11.09
CA ARG A 14 -11.23 -3.19 -12.16
C ARG A 14 -12.57 -2.66 -11.62
N ARG A 15 -13.01 -3.17 -10.46
CA ARG A 15 -14.29 -2.77 -9.84
C ARG A 15 -14.36 -1.29 -9.50
N PHE A 16 -13.25 -0.68 -9.09
CA PHE A 16 -13.17 0.74 -8.74
C PHE A 16 -12.58 1.62 -9.86
N ASN A 17 -12.41 1.08 -11.08
CA ASN A 17 -11.82 1.78 -12.21
C ASN A 17 -10.48 2.45 -11.85
N LEU A 18 -9.62 1.72 -11.12
CA LEU A 18 -8.29 2.19 -10.79
C LEU A 18 -7.41 2.10 -12.03
N THR A 19 -6.64 3.15 -12.28
CA THR A 19 -5.69 3.22 -13.39
C THR A 19 -4.39 2.51 -13.02
N ASP A 20 -3.52 2.28 -14.01
CA ASP A 20 -2.16 1.76 -13.78
C ASP A 20 -1.37 2.67 -12.83
N GLU A 21 -1.61 3.98 -12.86
CA GLU A 21 -1.00 4.94 -11.97
C GLU A 21 -1.48 4.78 -10.52
N ASP A 22 -2.79 4.54 -10.31
CA ASP A 22 -3.33 4.24 -8.99
C ASP A 22 -2.71 2.94 -8.43
N VAL A 23 -2.58 1.91 -9.26
CA VAL A 23 -1.95 0.64 -8.89
C VAL A 23 -0.44 0.82 -8.62
N ALA A 24 0.24 1.62 -9.42
CA ALA A 24 1.64 1.97 -9.17
C ALA A 24 1.80 2.70 -7.82
N MET A 25 0.86 3.59 -7.47
CA MET A 25 0.85 4.28 -6.18
C MET A 25 0.71 3.30 -5.00
N PHE A 26 -0.08 2.24 -5.13
CA PHE A 26 -0.18 1.19 -4.10
C PHE A 26 1.16 0.49 -3.84
N ASN A 27 2.02 0.41 -4.85
CA ASN A 27 3.29 -0.30 -4.84
C ASN A 27 4.51 0.56 -4.54
N SER A 28 4.33 1.88 -4.46
CA SER A 28 5.44 2.83 -4.34
C SER A 28 5.57 3.46 -2.96
N SER A 29 6.78 3.91 -2.64
CA SER A 29 7.01 4.95 -1.65
C SER A 29 7.13 6.28 -2.38
N HIS A 30 6.46 7.31 -1.89
CA HIS A 30 6.40 8.61 -2.55
C HIS A 30 6.84 9.76 -1.64
N TRP A 31 7.10 10.92 -2.25
CA TRP A 31 7.63 12.11 -1.57
C TRP A 31 6.53 13.09 -1.14
N GLY A 32 5.25 12.78 -1.41
CA GLY A 32 4.14 13.71 -1.16
C GLY A 32 4.17 14.94 -2.06
N SER A 33 4.61 14.84 -3.32
CA SER A 33 4.48 15.91 -4.30
C SER A 33 3.00 16.19 -4.62
N ASN A 34 2.71 17.35 -5.22
CA ASN A 34 1.33 17.69 -5.61
C ASN A 34 0.70 16.62 -6.50
N HIS A 35 1.48 16.03 -7.42
CA HIS A 35 1.02 14.94 -8.26
C HIS A 35 0.68 13.67 -7.45
N HIS A 36 1.54 13.26 -6.53
CA HIS A 36 1.26 12.12 -5.65
C HIS A 36 -0.02 12.34 -4.82
N ILE A 37 -0.21 13.54 -4.30
CA ILE A 37 -1.41 13.88 -3.52
C ILE A 37 -2.65 13.82 -4.41
N PHE A 38 -2.59 14.38 -5.63
CA PHE A 38 -3.68 14.30 -6.60
C PHE A 38 -4.09 12.85 -6.90
N VAL A 39 -3.14 11.96 -7.18
CA VAL A 39 -3.43 10.53 -7.44
C VAL A 39 -4.08 9.87 -6.22
N LEU A 40 -3.59 10.15 -5.01
CA LEU A 40 -4.14 9.61 -3.77
C LEU A 40 -5.55 10.13 -3.46
N GLU A 41 -5.84 11.39 -3.77
CA GLU A 41 -7.18 11.97 -3.67
C GLU A 41 -8.13 11.30 -4.67
N GLU A 42 -7.67 11.03 -5.90
CA GLU A 42 -8.44 10.28 -6.89
C GLU A 42 -8.72 8.83 -6.44
N ILE A 43 -7.75 8.15 -5.86
CA ILE A 43 -7.93 6.82 -5.26
C ILE A 43 -9.01 6.91 -4.16
N SER A 44 -8.92 7.89 -3.26
CA SER A 44 -9.92 8.12 -2.21
C SER A 44 -11.33 8.31 -2.80
N ARG A 45 -11.44 9.17 -3.81
CA ARG A 45 -12.70 9.46 -4.50
C ARG A 45 -13.28 8.22 -5.20
N LYS A 46 -12.46 7.46 -5.93
CA LYS A 46 -12.89 6.25 -6.66
C LYS A 46 -13.33 5.15 -5.71
N THR A 47 -12.60 4.96 -4.62
CA THR A 47 -12.85 3.87 -3.67
C THR A 47 -13.81 4.23 -2.56
N GLY A 48 -14.05 5.52 -2.29
CA GLY A 48 -14.83 6.01 -1.15
C GLY A 48 -14.15 5.76 0.20
N LEU A 49 -12.83 5.49 0.22
CA LEU A 49 -12.05 5.35 1.45
C LEU A 49 -11.64 6.72 1.97
N ASN A 50 -11.83 6.94 3.28
CA ASN A 50 -11.38 8.16 3.92
C ASN A 50 -9.90 8.05 4.30
N PRO A 51 -9.01 8.96 3.84
CA PRO A 51 -7.61 8.98 4.25
C PRO A 51 -7.40 9.10 5.77
N ASP A 52 -8.35 9.70 6.49
CA ASP A 52 -8.26 9.86 7.94
C ASP A 52 -8.43 8.54 8.70
N ASP A 53 -8.92 7.49 8.05
CA ASP A 53 -9.00 6.13 8.63
C ASP A 53 -7.64 5.40 8.60
N MET A 54 -6.63 5.94 7.91
CA MET A 54 -5.28 5.38 7.95
C MET A 54 -4.69 5.50 9.36
N ILE A 55 -3.94 4.47 9.79
CA ILE A 55 -3.40 4.42 11.16
C ILE A 55 -2.19 5.33 11.40
N MET A 56 -1.46 5.71 10.33
CA MET A 56 -0.29 6.57 10.49
C MET A 56 -0.68 8.00 10.85
N LYS A 57 0.27 8.70 11.47
CA LYS A 57 0.10 10.12 11.81
C LYS A 57 0.22 10.99 10.55
N PRO A 58 -0.49 12.12 10.51
CA PRO A 58 -0.24 13.15 9.49
C PRO A 58 1.21 13.60 9.51
N CYS A 59 1.80 13.82 8.34
CA CYS A 59 3.16 14.31 8.19
C CYS A 59 3.24 15.39 7.11
N ALA A 60 4.36 16.08 7.03
CA ALA A 60 4.66 17.01 5.95
C ALA A 60 5.18 16.24 4.73
N SER A 61 4.99 16.82 3.54
CA SER A 61 5.64 16.35 2.33
C SER A 61 7.16 16.42 2.47
N THR A 62 7.86 15.44 1.92
CA THR A 62 9.34 15.46 1.76
C THR A 62 9.75 15.91 0.37
N SER A 63 8.80 16.26 -0.52
CA SER A 63 9.08 16.83 -1.84
C SER A 63 9.67 18.24 -1.71
N ALA A 64 10.84 18.47 -2.29
CA ALA A 64 11.51 19.75 -2.25
C ALA A 64 10.64 20.88 -2.86
N SER A 65 9.94 20.60 -3.98
CA SER A 65 9.05 21.56 -4.63
C SER A 65 7.81 21.89 -3.77
N ALA A 66 7.21 20.89 -3.13
CA ALA A 66 6.07 21.09 -2.25
C ALA A 66 6.46 21.84 -0.96
N LEU A 67 7.66 21.60 -0.43
CA LEU A 67 8.22 22.34 0.70
C LEU A 67 8.54 23.79 0.32
N ALA A 68 9.15 24.02 -0.84
CA ALA A 68 9.45 25.38 -1.34
C ALA A 68 8.17 26.19 -1.51
N ALA A 69 7.11 25.60 -2.09
CA ALA A 69 5.81 26.28 -2.24
C ALA A 69 5.19 26.67 -0.89
N LYS A 70 5.38 25.87 0.16
CA LYS A 70 4.92 26.21 1.51
C LYS A 70 5.76 27.32 2.16
N LEU A 71 7.05 27.36 1.91
CA LEU A 71 7.95 28.37 2.45
C LEU A 71 7.73 29.76 1.85
N THR A 72 7.24 29.82 0.59
CA THR A 72 6.89 31.09 -0.07
C THR A 72 5.58 31.72 0.46
N ASP A 73 4.70 30.91 1.02
CA ASP A 73 3.45 31.38 1.62
C ASP A 73 3.55 31.44 3.14
N ARG A 74 4.08 32.55 3.64
CA ARG A 74 4.28 32.79 5.09
C ARG A 74 3.00 32.69 5.92
N SER A 75 1.80 32.83 5.32
CA SER A 75 0.53 32.70 6.02
C SER A 75 0.25 31.24 6.42
N LYS A 76 0.96 30.27 5.83
CA LYS A 76 0.83 28.83 6.05
C LYS A 76 1.94 28.22 6.92
N LEU A 77 2.74 29.03 7.58
CA LEU A 77 3.88 28.58 8.41
C LEU A 77 3.47 28.02 9.79
N HIS A 78 2.23 27.70 10.03
CA HIS A 78 1.86 27.00 11.25
C HIS A 78 2.43 25.57 11.23
N PRO A 79 3.14 25.07 12.29
CA PRO A 79 3.84 23.78 12.28
C PRO A 79 2.99 22.56 11.91
N ARG A 80 1.67 22.63 12.09
CA ARG A 80 0.73 21.55 11.72
C ARG A 80 -0.12 21.86 10.49
N GLN A 81 -0.02 23.06 9.93
CA GLN A 81 -0.81 23.44 8.76
C GLN A 81 -0.24 22.78 7.50
N GLY A 82 -1.08 22.04 6.78
CA GLY A 82 -0.69 21.32 5.57
C GLY A 82 0.00 19.96 5.82
N GLN A 83 -0.13 19.41 7.04
CA GLN A 83 0.16 17.99 7.28
C GLN A 83 -1.08 17.16 6.95
N SER A 84 -0.87 16.03 6.27
CA SER A 84 -1.92 15.10 5.89
C SER A 84 -1.38 13.67 5.95
N LYS A 85 -2.25 12.71 6.20
CA LYS A 85 -1.90 11.28 6.08
C LYS A 85 -1.58 10.91 4.63
N LEU A 86 -2.14 11.61 3.65
CA LEU A 86 -1.79 11.44 2.23
C LEU A 86 -0.33 11.79 1.92
N GLN A 87 0.30 12.67 2.70
CA GLN A 87 1.70 13.05 2.49
C GLN A 87 2.69 11.99 3.02
N HIS A 88 2.20 11.01 3.77
CA HIS A 88 3.03 9.90 4.24
C HIS A 88 3.44 9.00 3.06
N CYS A 89 4.72 8.67 2.97
CA CYS A 89 5.30 7.90 1.86
C CYS A 89 4.62 6.54 1.60
N CYS A 90 3.91 5.98 2.59
CA CYS A 90 3.23 4.69 2.49
C CYS A 90 1.72 4.81 2.25
N SER A 91 1.15 6.00 2.06
CA SER A 91 -0.31 6.18 1.98
C SER A 91 -0.97 5.36 0.86
N GLY A 92 -0.31 5.21 -0.28
CA GLY A 92 -0.79 4.34 -1.36
C GLY A 92 -0.94 2.89 -0.91
N LYS A 93 0.07 2.33 -0.24
CA LYS A 93 0.00 0.97 0.35
C LYS A 93 -1.18 0.84 1.33
N HIS A 94 -1.40 1.86 2.15
CA HIS A 94 -2.50 1.83 3.11
C HIS A 94 -3.86 1.81 2.42
N PHE A 95 -4.06 2.56 1.34
CA PHE A 95 -5.29 2.47 0.54
C PHE A 95 -5.55 1.05 0.03
N SER A 96 -4.53 0.39 -0.52
CA SER A 96 -4.67 -1.00 -0.98
C SER A 96 -5.08 -1.95 0.15
N LEU A 97 -4.44 -1.84 1.32
CA LEU A 97 -4.75 -2.68 2.49
C LEU A 97 -6.15 -2.42 3.02
N MET A 98 -6.56 -1.15 3.16
CA MET A 98 -7.89 -0.74 3.60
C MET A 98 -8.97 -1.21 2.62
N LEU A 99 -8.70 -1.12 1.32
CA LEU A 99 -9.63 -1.52 0.28
C LEU A 99 -9.91 -3.03 0.36
N LEU A 100 -8.87 -3.84 0.44
CA LEU A 100 -9.01 -5.28 0.57
C LEU A 100 -9.62 -5.68 1.91
N GLN A 101 -9.22 -5.04 3.02
CA GLN A 101 -9.82 -5.29 4.33
C GLN A 101 -11.32 -5.05 4.31
N ARG A 102 -11.75 -3.92 3.72
CA ARG A 102 -13.18 -3.61 3.58
C ARG A 102 -13.93 -4.64 2.74
N GLU A 103 -13.31 -5.13 1.67
CA GLU A 103 -13.91 -6.20 0.85
C GLU A 103 -14.11 -7.48 1.66
N LEU A 104 -13.14 -7.84 2.49
CA LEU A 104 -13.18 -9.09 3.26
C LEU A 104 -14.06 -9.03 4.51
N THR A 105 -14.26 -7.83 5.10
CA THR A 105 -14.89 -7.70 6.43
C THR A 105 -16.06 -6.72 6.47
N GLY A 106 -16.30 -5.98 5.40
CA GLY A 106 -17.26 -4.87 5.34
C GLY A 106 -16.75 -3.55 5.94
N LYS A 107 -15.55 -3.53 6.55
CA LYS A 107 -14.95 -2.34 7.19
C LYS A 107 -13.47 -2.22 6.84
N PRO A 108 -12.94 -0.99 6.67
CA PRO A 108 -11.52 -0.80 6.33
C PRO A 108 -10.59 -0.87 7.55
N ASP A 109 -11.09 -0.79 8.76
CA ASP A 109 -10.33 -0.75 10.01
C ASP A 109 -9.70 -2.10 10.37
N GLY A 110 -8.67 -2.07 11.22
CA GLY A 110 -7.97 -3.27 11.67
C GLY A 110 -7.00 -3.89 10.66
N TYR A 111 -6.85 -3.32 9.46
CA TYR A 111 -5.98 -3.84 8.38
C TYR A 111 -4.50 -3.97 8.77
N GLN A 112 -4.06 -3.26 9.79
CA GLN A 112 -2.69 -3.29 10.32
C GLN A 112 -2.44 -4.45 11.30
N LEU A 113 -3.47 -5.09 11.79
CA LEU A 113 -3.32 -6.18 12.75
C LEU A 113 -2.78 -7.42 12.03
N LYS A 114 -1.76 -8.07 12.61
CA LYS A 114 -1.12 -9.24 12.02
C LYS A 114 -2.12 -10.37 11.67
N ASP A 115 -3.17 -10.51 12.48
CA ASP A 115 -4.18 -11.54 12.33
C ASP A 115 -5.40 -11.07 11.51
N SER A 116 -5.35 -9.86 10.93
CA SER A 116 -6.42 -9.37 10.06
C SER A 116 -6.51 -10.18 8.77
N PRO A 117 -7.70 -10.32 8.18
CA PRO A 117 -7.89 -11.07 6.93
C PRO A 117 -6.95 -10.62 5.81
N VAL A 118 -6.73 -9.32 5.64
CA VAL A 118 -5.82 -8.80 4.61
C VAL A 118 -4.37 -9.24 4.86
N GLN A 119 -3.88 -9.19 6.11
CA GLN A 119 -2.51 -9.59 6.42
C GLN A 119 -2.31 -11.11 6.30
N GLN A 120 -3.34 -11.89 6.63
CA GLN A 120 -3.32 -13.34 6.44
C GLN A 120 -3.27 -13.72 4.94
N GLN A 121 -4.00 -13.02 4.09
CA GLN A 121 -3.86 -13.22 2.64
C GLN A 121 -2.46 -12.87 2.16
N ILE A 122 -1.91 -11.74 2.60
CA ILE A 122 -0.55 -11.32 2.21
C ILE A 122 0.50 -12.36 2.60
N ILE A 123 0.49 -12.84 3.85
CA ILE A 123 1.49 -13.82 4.29
C ILE A 123 1.36 -15.15 3.54
N ASN A 124 0.14 -15.56 3.18
CA ASN A 124 -0.10 -16.75 2.36
C ASN A 124 0.49 -16.58 0.95
N PHE A 125 0.30 -15.42 0.30
CA PHE A 125 0.92 -15.13 -1.00
C PHE A 125 2.45 -15.09 -0.91
N ILE A 126 2.99 -14.46 0.14
CA ILE A 126 4.44 -14.47 0.38
C ILE A 126 4.95 -15.91 0.54
N SER A 127 4.26 -16.73 1.34
CA SER A 127 4.61 -18.13 1.55
C SER A 127 4.63 -18.92 0.24
N MET A 128 3.60 -18.79 -0.58
CA MET A 128 3.45 -19.46 -1.87
C MET A 128 4.56 -19.05 -2.85
N LEU A 129 4.79 -17.75 -3.02
CA LEU A 129 5.78 -17.24 -3.97
C LEU A 129 7.21 -17.53 -3.52
N SER A 130 7.50 -17.37 -2.23
CA SER A 130 8.84 -17.58 -1.65
C SER A 130 9.18 -19.06 -1.38
N GLN A 131 8.18 -19.96 -1.48
CA GLN A 131 8.29 -21.36 -1.03
C GLN A 131 8.76 -21.48 0.43
N THR A 132 8.41 -20.49 1.25
CA THR A 132 8.76 -20.46 2.67
C THR A 132 7.48 -20.67 3.49
N PRO A 133 7.38 -21.71 4.34
CA PRO A 133 6.21 -21.90 5.18
C PRO A 133 5.91 -20.69 6.05
N THR A 134 4.64 -20.35 6.24
CA THR A 134 4.22 -19.12 6.96
C THR A 134 4.84 -19.00 8.35
N PHE A 135 4.98 -20.11 9.09
CA PHE A 135 5.60 -20.13 10.43
C PHE A 135 7.11 -19.84 10.44
N LYS A 136 7.77 -19.87 9.27
CA LYS A 136 9.19 -19.50 9.10
C LYS A 136 9.38 -18.06 8.60
N ILE A 137 8.29 -17.36 8.27
CA ILE A 137 8.34 -15.97 7.87
C ILE A 137 8.37 -15.10 9.11
N GLY A 138 9.47 -14.36 9.30
CA GLY A 138 9.58 -13.42 10.41
C GLY A 138 8.61 -12.24 10.21
N LEU A 139 8.04 -11.73 11.30
CA LEU A 139 7.15 -10.59 11.30
C LEU A 139 7.77 -9.44 12.11
N GLY A 140 7.72 -8.25 11.57
CA GLY A 140 8.02 -6.99 12.23
C GLY A 140 6.91 -5.97 11.99
N ILE A 141 7.04 -4.79 12.56
CA ILE A 141 6.14 -3.65 12.32
C ILE A 141 6.94 -2.55 11.62
N ASP A 142 6.44 -2.10 10.48
CA ASP A 142 7.01 -0.99 9.72
C ASP A 142 6.80 0.36 10.44
N GLY A 143 7.57 1.38 10.07
CA GLY A 143 7.40 2.74 10.58
C GLY A 143 6.02 3.35 10.33
N CYS A 144 5.28 2.85 9.35
CA CYS A 144 3.89 3.24 9.09
C CYS A 144 2.84 2.42 9.89
N GLY A 145 3.28 1.46 10.73
CA GLY A 145 2.41 0.69 11.62
C GLY A 145 1.83 -0.61 11.03
N VAL A 146 2.15 -0.98 9.80
CA VAL A 146 1.69 -2.26 9.21
C VAL A 146 2.76 -3.34 9.32
N PRO A 147 2.38 -4.64 9.25
CA PRO A 147 3.32 -5.74 9.24
C PRO A 147 4.31 -5.68 8.08
N VAL A 148 5.56 -6.04 8.36
CA VAL A 148 6.59 -6.34 7.38
C VAL A 148 7.10 -7.76 7.59
N PHE A 149 7.58 -8.38 6.51
CA PHE A 149 7.89 -9.79 6.46
C PHE A 149 9.38 -10.00 6.22
N ALA A 150 10.01 -10.79 7.08
CA ALA A 150 11.42 -11.13 6.98
C ALA A 150 11.60 -12.54 6.39
N LEU A 151 12.41 -12.62 5.36
CA LEU A 151 12.70 -13.83 4.59
C LEU A 151 14.18 -13.86 4.20
N PRO A 152 14.78 -15.04 3.97
CA PRO A 152 16.08 -15.12 3.31
C PRO A 152 16.07 -14.38 1.97
N LEU A 153 17.14 -13.67 1.64
CA LEU A 153 17.25 -12.89 0.40
C LEU A 153 16.97 -13.77 -0.84
N ARG A 154 17.43 -15.03 -0.83
CA ARG A 154 17.13 -16.00 -1.90
C ARG A 154 15.62 -16.21 -2.08
N SER A 155 14.86 -16.34 -1.00
CA SER A 155 13.40 -16.52 -1.03
C SER A 155 12.69 -15.28 -1.57
N ILE A 156 13.18 -14.08 -1.22
CA ILE A 156 12.68 -12.83 -1.78
C ILE A 156 12.95 -12.79 -3.29
N ALA A 157 14.18 -13.05 -3.72
CA ALA A 157 14.55 -13.08 -5.14
C ALA A 157 13.70 -14.08 -5.93
N MET A 158 13.48 -15.28 -5.38
CA MET A 158 12.62 -16.29 -6.00
C MET A 158 11.17 -15.84 -6.14
N SER A 159 10.64 -15.12 -5.16
CA SER A 159 9.28 -14.57 -5.23
C SER A 159 9.14 -13.60 -6.39
N TYR A 160 10.11 -12.72 -6.59
CA TYR A 160 10.09 -11.79 -7.72
C TYR A 160 10.32 -12.48 -9.06
N ALA A 161 11.22 -13.48 -9.13
CA ALA A 161 11.44 -14.26 -10.34
C ALA A 161 10.14 -14.95 -10.79
N LYS A 162 9.39 -15.54 -9.86
CA LYS A 162 8.08 -16.14 -10.16
C LYS A 162 7.04 -15.12 -10.66
N LEU A 163 7.00 -13.92 -10.07
CA LEU A 163 6.10 -12.87 -10.54
C LEU A 163 6.40 -12.41 -11.97
N MET A 164 7.67 -12.51 -12.40
CA MET A 164 8.10 -12.14 -13.75
C MET A 164 8.00 -13.29 -14.75
N ASP A 165 7.73 -14.51 -14.29
CA ASP A 165 7.54 -15.69 -15.13
C ASP A 165 6.06 -16.14 -15.10
N PRO A 166 5.24 -15.69 -16.09
CA PRO A 166 3.83 -16.05 -16.12
C PRO A 166 3.58 -17.55 -16.24
N PHE A 167 4.54 -18.34 -16.70
CA PHE A 167 4.39 -19.80 -16.80
C PHE A 167 4.59 -20.52 -15.46
N SER A 168 5.25 -19.88 -14.50
CA SER A 168 5.44 -20.43 -13.15
C SER A 168 4.25 -20.13 -12.21
N LEU A 169 3.32 -19.29 -12.63
CA LEU A 169 2.15 -18.87 -11.85
C LEU A 169 0.91 -19.69 -12.28
N SER A 170 -0.03 -19.86 -11.35
CA SER A 170 -1.38 -20.37 -11.69
C SER A 170 -2.09 -19.44 -12.66
N ASN A 171 -3.07 -19.96 -13.42
CA ASN A 171 -3.82 -19.16 -14.40
C ASN A 171 -4.44 -17.92 -13.77
N GLU A 172 -4.95 -18.02 -12.55
CA GLU A 172 -5.54 -16.88 -11.81
C GLU A 172 -4.55 -15.73 -11.58
N LEU A 173 -3.26 -16.06 -11.34
CA LEU A 173 -2.21 -15.06 -11.13
C LEU A 173 -1.66 -14.48 -12.44
N ARG A 174 -1.88 -15.17 -13.57
CA ARG A 174 -1.40 -14.70 -14.89
C ARG A 174 -2.28 -13.59 -15.48
N GLU A 175 -3.57 -13.59 -15.15
CA GLU A 175 -4.57 -12.69 -15.72
C GLU A 175 -4.70 -11.37 -14.93
N THR A 176 -3.94 -11.21 -13.85
CA THR A 176 -3.93 -10.04 -12.95
C THR A 176 -2.78 -9.09 -13.25
#